data_f3aae2d63f1b1b2ff92a00e5f18e1de1
#
_entry.id   f3aae2d63f1b1b2ff92a00e5f18e1de1
#
_cell.length_a   1.000
_cell.length_b   1.000
_cell.length_c   1.000
_cell.angle_alpha   90.00
_cell.angle_beta   90.00
_cell.angle_gamma   90.00
#
_symmetry.space_group_name_H-M   'P 1'
#
loop_
_entity.id
_entity.type
_entity.pdbx_description
1 polymer ?
#
loop_
_entity_poly.entity_id
_entity_poly.type
_entity_poly.pdbx_seq_one_letter_code
_entity_poly.pdbx_strand_id
1 'polypeptide(L)'
;PQTISRFQSRFHSNIVLLHSGLNDTKRLQAWQAAQTGKASIILGTRSAIYTPLPNLGLIILDEEHDLSFKQQEGFRYHARDVAMYRAHLESCPIILGSATPSIDSYALVDAGKMTRLELSQRAGVALMPKIHLIDLKVAQKQNGISQSLLDEIQKRLDKKEQVLVFLNRRGYAPVLICESCAWQAKCPHCDANFTVHRQPYQHLHCHHCGTIHRMPDHCPQCQH
;
A
#
# COMPACT_ATOMS: atom_id res chain seq x y z
N PRO A 1 14.36 -5.22 -11.90
CA PRO A 1 14.95 -5.66 -13.18
C PRO A 1 14.15 -5.17 -14.40
N GLN A 2 12.83 -5.38 -14.46
CA GLN A 2 12.02 -5.01 -15.64
C GLN A 2 11.95 -3.49 -15.87
N THR A 3 11.82 -2.69 -14.84
CA THR A 3 11.71 -1.23 -14.95
C THR A 3 12.97 -0.64 -15.57
N ILE A 4 14.14 -1.04 -15.08
CA ILE A 4 15.42 -0.50 -15.61
C ILE A 4 15.60 -0.83 -17.09
N SER A 5 15.31 -2.07 -17.52
CA SER A 5 15.44 -2.44 -18.94
C SER A 5 14.51 -1.64 -19.85
N ARG A 6 13.30 -1.32 -19.37
CA ARG A 6 12.36 -0.45 -20.10
C ARG A 6 12.87 0.99 -20.23
N PHE A 7 13.53 1.51 -19.22
CA PHE A 7 14.14 2.84 -19.29
C PHE A 7 15.37 2.83 -20.20
N GLN A 8 16.24 1.83 -20.04
CA GLN A 8 17.44 1.69 -20.90
C GLN A 8 17.12 1.51 -22.37
N SER A 9 16.03 0.82 -22.71
CA SER A 9 15.61 0.65 -24.10
C SER A 9 15.01 1.93 -24.73
N ARG A 10 14.59 2.90 -23.90
CA ARG A 10 13.96 4.15 -24.35
C ARG A 10 14.89 5.36 -24.30
N PHE A 11 15.79 5.37 -23.33
CA PHE A 11 16.65 6.51 -23.05
C PHE A 11 18.12 6.10 -23.20
N HIS A 12 18.84 6.72 -24.14
CA HIS A 12 20.27 6.56 -24.33
C HIS A 12 21.05 7.40 -23.31
N SER A 13 20.73 7.26 -22.03
CA SER A 13 21.28 8.04 -20.93
C SER A 13 21.81 7.15 -19.82
N ASN A 14 22.73 7.67 -19.03
CA ASN A 14 23.23 6.93 -17.88
C ASN A 14 22.18 6.90 -16.77
N ILE A 15 21.73 5.69 -16.44
CA ILE A 15 20.68 5.42 -15.44
C ILE A 15 21.32 4.72 -14.25
N VAL A 16 21.10 5.24 -13.05
CA VAL A 16 21.55 4.61 -11.80
C VAL A 16 20.38 4.18 -10.93
N LEU A 17 20.60 3.10 -10.18
CA LEU A 17 19.65 2.56 -9.23
C LEU A 17 20.03 2.91 -7.80
N LEU A 18 19.02 3.25 -6.97
CA LEU A 18 19.17 3.49 -5.53
C LEU A 18 18.06 2.76 -4.77
N HIS A 19 18.41 1.65 -4.12
CA HIS A 19 17.50 0.88 -3.27
C HIS A 19 18.26 0.21 -2.11
N SER A 20 17.54 -0.26 -1.11
CA SER A 20 18.09 -0.84 0.12
C SER A 20 18.92 -2.12 -0.09
N GLY A 21 18.70 -2.85 -1.18
CA GLY A 21 19.46 -4.06 -1.52
C GLY A 21 20.82 -3.82 -2.16
N LEU A 22 21.23 -2.56 -2.36
CA LEU A 22 22.59 -2.24 -2.83
C LEU A 22 23.58 -2.32 -1.65
N ASN A 23 24.78 -2.86 -1.92
CA ASN A 23 25.89 -2.70 -1.00
C ASN A 23 26.36 -1.24 -0.96
N ASP A 24 27.09 -0.87 0.09
CA ASP A 24 27.49 0.53 0.33
C ASP A 24 28.36 1.09 -0.79
N THR A 25 29.26 0.30 -1.36
CA THR A 25 30.11 0.72 -2.49
C THR A 25 29.27 1.09 -3.71
N LYS A 26 28.34 0.25 -4.12
CA LYS A 26 27.45 0.53 -5.26
C LYS A 26 26.54 1.72 -4.99
N ARG A 27 26.07 1.85 -3.76
CA ARG A 27 25.25 3.00 -3.33
C ARG A 27 26.04 4.30 -3.43
N LEU A 28 27.28 4.30 -2.94
CA LEU A 28 28.18 5.45 -3.03
C LEU A 28 28.47 5.84 -4.48
N GLN A 29 28.79 4.85 -5.33
CA GLN A 29 29.03 5.08 -6.76
C GLN A 29 27.81 5.68 -7.47
N ALA A 30 26.61 5.16 -7.21
CA ALA A 30 25.36 5.70 -7.76
C ALA A 30 25.11 7.14 -7.28
N TRP A 31 25.34 7.40 -6.00
CA TRP A 31 25.21 8.73 -5.41
C TRP A 31 26.20 9.73 -6.04
N GLN A 32 27.46 9.38 -6.17
CA GLN A 32 28.49 10.20 -6.80
C GLN A 32 28.21 10.46 -8.28
N ALA A 33 27.72 9.43 -9.01
CA ALA A 33 27.33 9.60 -10.41
C ALA A 33 26.16 10.57 -10.57
N ALA A 34 25.21 10.57 -9.65
CA ALA A 34 24.12 11.53 -9.62
C ALA A 34 24.64 12.94 -9.28
N GLN A 35 25.42 13.08 -8.21
CA GLN A 35 25.96 14.34 -7.73
C GLN A 35 26.84 15.05 -8.76
N THR A 36 27.60 14.30 -9.53
CA THR A 36 28.48 14.85 -10.57
C THR A 36 27.79 15.07 -11.92
N GLY A 37 26.48 14.79 -12.01
CA GLY A 37 25.71 14.88 -13.26
C GLY A 37 26.06 13.81 -14.31
N LYS A 38 26.88 12.80 -13.97
CA LYS A 38 27.18 11.67 -14.84
C LYS A 38 25.98 10.76 -15.06
N ALA A 39 25.05 10.69 -14.08
CA ALA A 39 23.79 10.00 -14.22
C ALA A 39 22.66 11.02 -14.47
N SER A 40 21.92 10.82 -15.57
CA SER A 40 20.81 11.69 -15.95
C SER A 40 19.46 11.21 -15.39
N ILE A 41 19.34 9.91 -15.08
CA ILE A 41 18.12 9.31 -14.57
C ILE A 41 18.46 8.50 -13.32
N ILE A 42 17.76 8.79 -12.25
CA ILE A 42 17.84 8.05 -10.98
C ILE A 42 16.55 7.27 -10.79
N LEU A 43 16.65 5.96 -10.73
CA LEU A 43 15.54 5.09 -10.33
C LEU A 43 15.78 4.60 -8.91
N GLY A 44 14.82 4.79 -8.04
CA GLY A 44 15.03 4.40 -6.65
C GLY A 44 13.76 4.25 -5.84
N THR A 45 13.92 3.78 -4.62
CA THR A 45 12.87 3.70 -3.63
C THR A 45 12.79 5.00 -2.83
N ARG A 46 11.99 5.01 -1.78
CA ARG A 46 11.70 6.18 -0.92
C ARG A 46 12.89 7.12 -0.65
N SER A 47 14.06 6.57 -0.31
CA SER A 47 15.26 7.36 0.03
C SER A 47 15.94 8.04 -1.17
N ALA A 48 15.61 7.64 -2.39
CA ALA A 48 16.18 8.25 -3.60
C ALA A 48 15.80 9.74 -3.75
N ILE A 49 14.75 10.19 -3.07
CA ILE A 49 14.34 11.60 -3.10
C ILE A 49 15.41 12.56 -2.54
N TYR A 50 16.35 12.05 -1.75
CA TYR A 50 17.46 12.86 -1.20
C TYR A 50 18.71 12.85 -2.09
N THR A 51 18.69 12.18 -3.23
CA THR A 51 19.87 12.09 -4.11
C THR A 51 20.18 13.47 -4.71
N PRO A 52 21.41 13.98 -4.57
CA PRO A 52 21.78 15.28 -5.15
C PRO A 52 21.82 15.16 -6.67
N LEU A 53 21.12 16.07 -7.34
CA LEU A 53 21.10 16.23 -8.79
C LEU A 53 21.31 17.71 -9.11
N PRO A 54 22.43 18.09 -9.77
CA PRO A 54 22.76 19.49 -10.01
C PRO A 54 21.74 20.21 -10.89
N ASN A 55 21.08 19.49 -11.79
CA ASN A 55 20.10 20.02 -12.73
C ASN A 55 18.84 19.14 -12.73
N LEU A 56 18.13 19.11 -11.61
CA LEU A 56 16.90 18.35 -11.47
C LEU A 56 15.79 18.97 -12.33
N GLY A 57 15.36 18.26 -13.37
CA GLY A 57 14.36 18.76 -14.32
C GLY A 57 12.97 18.16 -14.14
N LEU A 58 12.85 17.02 -13.44
CA LEU A 58 11.57 16.33 -13.25
C LEU A 58 11.64 15.35 -12.08
N ILE A 59 10.60 15.31 -11.27
CA ILE A 59 10.38 14.26 -10.26
C ILE A 59 9.15 13.44 -10.66
N ILE A 60 9.25 12.12 -10.59
CA ILE A 60 8.12 11.21 -10.82
C ILE A 60 8.00 10.28 -9.61
N LEU A 61 6.84 10.24 -8.99
CA LEU A 61 6.45 9.23 -8.01
C LEU A 61 5.37 8.35 -8.63
N ASP A 62 5.69 7.08 -8.81
CA ASP A 62 4.73 6.06 -9.20
C ASP A 62 4.10 5.43 -7.97
N GLU A 63 2.79 5.09 -8.03
CA GLU A 63 2.01 4.58 -6.90
C GLU A 63 2.09 5.50 -5.66
N GLU A 64 1.86 6.81 -5.85
CA GLU A 64 2.05 7.84 -4.81
C GLU A 64 1.29 7.57 -3.50
N HIS A 65 0.22 6.77 -3.58
CA HIS A 65 -0.62 6.37 -2.45
C HIS A 65 0.01 5.29 -1.57
N ASP A 66 1.10 4.64 -2.02
CA ASP A 66 1.70 3.51 -1.30
C ASP A 66 2.28 3.97 0.05
N LEU A 67 1.85 3.29 1.13
CA LEU A 67 2.29 3.58 2.49
C LEU A 67 3.80 3.38 2.71
N SER A 68 4.50 2.69 1.81
CA SER A 68 5.96 2.53 1.87
C SER A 68 6.71 3.86 1.69
N PHE A 69 6.07 4.89 1.12
CA PHE A 69 6.63 6.24 1.06
C PHE A 69 6.70 6.95 2.42
N LYS A 70 5.98 6.43 3.43
CA LYS A 70 6.03 6.94 4.80
C LYS A 70 7.13 6.24 5.60
N GLN A 71 8.17 6.99 6.00
CA GLN A 71 9.18 6.52 6.95
C GLN A 71 8.61 6.52 8.36
N GLN A 72 8.56 5.34 8.99
CA GLN A 72 7.98 5.19 10.33
C GLN A 72 9.04 5.14 11.43
N GLU A 73 10.26 4.72 11.11
CA GLU A 73 11.37 4.58 12.06
C GLU A 73 12.43 5.64 11.82
N GLY A 74 13.10 6.07 12.88
CA GLY A 74 14.13 7.10 12.85
C GLY A 74 13.58 8.48 12.46
N PHE A 75 14.20 9.13 11.50
CA PHE A 75 13.72 10.41 10.95
C PHE A 75 12.44 10.17 10.13
N ARG A 76 11.31 10.60 10.70
CA ARG A 76 9.98 10.36 10.12
C ARG A 76 9.67 11.41 9.05
N TYR A 77 9.37 10.97 7.84
CA TYR A 77 8.96 11.81 6.71
C TYR A 77 8.06 11.03 5.75
N HIS A 78 7.34 11.76 4.91
CA HIS A 78 6.63 11.18 3.77
C HIS A 78 7.35 11.60 2.49
N ALA A 79 7.83 10.64 1.70
CA ALA A 79 8.65 10.96 0.53
C ALA A 79 7.90 11.75 -0.55
N ARG A 80 6.56 11.58 -0.67
CA ARG A 80 5.74 12.42 -1.54
C ARG A 80 5.81 13.90 -1.15
N ASP A 81 5.66 14.19 0.15
CA ASP A 81 5.67 15.58 0.64
C ASP A 81 7.05 16.22 0.46
N VAL A 82 8.11 15.45 0.75
CA VAL A 82 9.49 15.87 0.48
C VAL A 82 9.72 16.10 -1.01
N ALA A 83 9.18 15.23 -1.88
CA ALA A 83 9.29 15.37 -3.33
C ALA A 83 8.60 16.64 -3.85
N MET A 84 7.39 16.92 -3.36
CA MET A 84 6.67 18.15 -3.71
C MET A 84 7.42 19.40 -3.24
N TYR A 85 7.94 19.39 -2.01
CA TYR A 85 8.73 20.49 -1.49
C TYR A 85 10.02 20.68 -2.27
N ARG A 86 10.72 19.58 -2.59
CA ARG A 86 11.93 19.62 -3.41
C ARG A 86 11.65 20.15 -4.82
N ALA A 87 10.59 19.69 -5.48
CA ALA A 87 10.19 20.18 -6.79
C ALA A 87 9.93 21.69 -6.79
N HIS A 88 9.33 22.21 -5.71
CA HIS A 88 9.12 23.64 -5.53
C HIS A 88 10.45 24.39 -5.37
N LEU A 89 11.37 23.91 -4.53
CA LEU A 89 12.69 24.53 -4.34
C LEU A 89 13.54 24.56 -5.61
N GLU A 90 13.53 23.45 -6.35
CA GLU A 90 14.30 23.27 -7.59
C GLU A 90 13.58 23.87 -8.82
N SER A 91 12.36 24.43 -8.63
CA SER A 91 11.52 24.97 -9.70
C SER A 91 11.31 23.99 -10.86
N CYS A 92 11.13 22.70 -10.56
CA CYS A 92 10.90 21.66 -11.55
C CYS A 92 9.52 21.02 -11.38
N PRO A 93 8.91 20.50 -12.46
CA PRO A 93 7.65 19.79 -12.37
C PRO A 93 7.77 18.47 -11.58
N ILE A 94 6.64 18.09 -10.94
CA ILE A 94 6.48 16.80 -10.30
C ILE A 94 5.25 16.10 -10.85
N ILE A 95 5.35 14.79 -11.09
CA ILE A 95 4.25 13.93 -11.51
C ILE A 95 4.00 12.89 -10.42
N LEU A 96 2.77 12.85 -9.91
CA LEU A 96 2.29 11.82 -9.00
C LEU A 96 1.40 10.86 -9.78
N GLY A 97 1.85 9.63 -9.98
CA GLY A 97 1.14 8.56 -10.67
C GLY A 97 0.42 7.64 -9.70
N SER A 98 -0.84 7.34 -9.95
CA SER A 98 -1.61 6.35 -9.19
C SER A 98 -2.88 5.93 -9.92
N ALA A 99 -3.26 4.66 -9.78
CA ALA A 99 -4.59 4.19 -10.15
C ALA A 99 -5.63 4.51 -9.06
N THR A 100 -5.20 4.69 -7.82
CA THR A 100 -6.01 4.99 -6.64
C THR A 100 -5.37 6.12 -5.84
N PRO A 101 -5.41 7.37 -6.33
CA PRO A 101 -4.75 8.49 -5.68
C PRO A 101 -5.16 8.66 -4.22
N SER A 102 -4.25 9.15 -3.40
CA SER A 102 -4.53 9.42 -1.99
C SER A 102 -5.54 10.57 -1.83
N ILE A 103 -6.25 10.58 -0.70
CA ILE A 103 -7.19 11.67 -0.35
C ILE A 103 -6.45 13.01 -0.31
N ASP A 104 -5.21 13.02 0.19
CA ASP A 104 -4.39 14.24 0.24
C ASP A 104 -4.13 14.80 -1.17
N SER A 105 -3.80 13.93 -2.14
CA SER A 105 -3.60 14.33 -3.53
C SER A 105 -4.88 14.86 -4.18
N TYR A 106 -6.03 14.22 -3.89
CA TYR A 106 -7.32 14.75 -4.32
C TYR A 106 -7.61 16.14 -3.74
N ALA A 107 -7.37 16.34 -2.45
CA ALA A 107 -7.57 17.65 -1.81
C ALA A 107 -6.70 18.76 -2.42
N LEU A 108 -5.48 18.42 -2.87
CA LEU A 108 -4.63 19.39 -3.59
C LEU A 108 -5.17 19.73 -4.97
N VAL A 109 -5.76 18.77 -5.68
CA VAL A 109 -6.43 19.01 -6.96
C VAL A 109 -7.66 19.88 -6.77
N ASP A 110 -8.52 19.56 -5.80
CA ASP A 110 -9.74 20.32 -5.50
C ASP A 110 -9.42 21.76 -5.05
N ALA A 111 -8.28 21.95 -4.37
CA ALA A 111 -7.79 23.28 -3.99
C ALA A 111 -7.09 24.02 -5.14
N GLY A 112 -7.04 23.48 -6.35
CA GLY A 112 -6.38 24.09 -7.51
C GLY A 112 -4.85 24.16 -7.42
N LYS A 113 -4.24 23.43 -6.48
CA LYS A 113 -2.78 23.38 -6.28
C LYS A 113 -2.08 22.35 -7.15
N MET A 114 -2.82 21.41 -7.71
CA MET A 114 -2.35 20.39 -8.63
C MET A 114 -3.30 20.23 -9.81
N THR A 115 -2.76 19.91 -10.97
CA THR A 115 -3.55 19.59 -12.16
C THR A 115 -3.77 18.09 -12.24
N ARG A 116 -5.04 17.66 -12.39
CA ARG A 116 -5.40 16.26 -12.63
C ARG A 116 -5.24 15.92 -14.09
N LEU A 117 -4.48 14.87 -14.37
CA LEU A 117 -4.38 14.23 -15.67
C LEU A 117 -4.96 12.82 -15.57
N GLU A 118 -5.83 12.44 -16.48
CA GLU A 118 -6.51 11.15 -16.44
C GLU A 118 -6.20 10.31 -17.67
N LEU A 119 -5.71 9.09 -17.42
CA LEU A 119 -5.51 8.06 -18.44
C LEU A 119 -6.72 7.13 -18.44
N SER A 120 -7.76 7.49 -19.18
CA SER A 120 -9.04 6.77 -19.21
C SER A 120 -9.00 5.48 -20.03
N GLN A 121 -8.04 5.34 -20.94
CA GLN A 121 -7.92 4.16 -21.80
C GLN A 121 -6.88 3.18 -21.25
N ARG A 122 -7.27 1.92 -21.17
CA ARG A 122 -6.32 0.84 -20.82
C ARG A 122 -5.41 0.54 -22.01
N ALA A 123 -4.13 0.27 -21.71
CA ALA A 123 -3.20 -0.21 -22.71
C ALA A 123 -3.60 -1.64 -23.15
N GLY A 124 -3.72 -1.87 -24.45
CA GLY A 124 -4.04 -3.18 -25.04
C GLY A 124 -5.51 -3.57 -24.95
N VAL A 125 -5.77 -4.88 -25.08
CA VAL A 125 -7.14 -5.48 -25.12
C VAL A 125 -7.66 -5.91 -23.74
N ALA A 126 -7.05 -5.48 -22.67
CA ALA A 126 -7.43 -5.88 -21.31
C ALA A 126 -8.80 -5.33 -20.92
N LEU A 127 -9.76 -6.20 -20.64
CA LEU A 127 -11.09 -5.87 -20.13
C LEU A 127 -11.08 -5.77 -18.61
N MET A 128 -12.01 -4.96 -18.07
CA MET A 128 -12.25 -4.93 -16.61
C MET A 128 -12.79 -6.29 -16.16
N PRO A 129 -12.29 -6.84 -15.03
CA PRO A 129 -12.88 -8.03 -14.44
C PRO A 129 -14.32 -7.73 -13.97
N LYS A 130 -15.18 -8.74 -14.01
CA LYS A 130 -16.50 -8.64 -13.40
C LYS A 130 -16.35 -8.67 -11.87
N ILE A 131 -16.85 -7.64 -11.20
CA ILE A 131 -16.79 -7.51 -9.75
C ILE A 131 -18.17 -7.83 -9.18
N HIS A 132 -18.23 -8.76 -8.24
CA HIS A 132 -19.43 -9.11 -7.50
C HIS A 132 -19.23 -8.80 -6.02
N LEU A 133 -20.09 -7.97 -5.44
CA LEU A 133 -20.11 -7.67 -4.03
C LEU A 133 -21.07 -8.62 -3.32
N ILE A 134 -20.64 -9.22 -2.20
CA ILE A 134 -21.43 -10.12 -1.38
C ILE A 134 -21.61 -9.48 -0.01
N ASP A 135 -22.85 -9.20 0.38
CA ASP A 135 -23.15 -8.73 1.73
C ASP A 135 -23.04 -9.89 2.72
N LEU A 136 -21.98 -9.86 3.52
CA LEU A 136 -21.73 -10.88 4.54
C LEU A 136 -22.65 -10.79 5.75
N LYS A 137 -23.51 -9.79 5.88
CA LYS A 137 -24.51 -9.71 6.96
C LYS A 137 -25.65 -10.69 6.74
N VAL A 138 -26.04 -10.89 5.48
CA VAL A 138 -27.18 -11.75 5.09
C VAL A 138 -26.76 -13.08 4.46
N ALA A 139 -25.51 -13.18 3.99
CA ALA A 139 -25.02 -14.39 3.35
C ALA A 139 -24.74 -15.52 4.35
N GLN A 140 -25.11 -16.75 3.99
CA GLN A 140 -24.66 -17.94 4.72
C GLN A 140 -23.14 -18.03 4.66
N LYS A 141 -22.49 -18.32 5.80
CA LYS A 141 -21.04 -18.32 5.95
C LYS A 141 -20.52 -19.64 6.49
N GLN A 142 -19.40 -20.09 5.96
CA GLN A 142 -18.59 -21.15 6.56
C GLN A 142 -17.19 -20.56 6.86
N ASN A 143 -16.82 -20.52 8.14
CA ASN A 143 -15.52 -19.98 8.59
C ASN A 143 -15.20 -18.56 8.07
N GLY A 144 -16.22 -17.70 7.94
CA GLY A 144 -16.08 -16.32 7.46
C GLY A 144 -16.04 -16.16 5.93
N ILE A 145 -16.27 -17.24 5.18
CA ILE A 145 -16.40 -17.24 3.72
C ILE A 145 -17.86 -17.50 3.37
N SER A 146 -18.41 -16.73 2.42
CA SER A 146 -19.80 -16.93 2.00
C SER A 146 -19.94 -18.20 1.18
N GLN A 147 -21.10 -18.87 1.29
CA GLN A 147 -21.38 -20.06 0.51
C GLN A 147 -21.33 -19.79 -1.00
N SER A 148 -21.84 -18.66 -1.45
CA SER A 148 -21.78 -18.26 -2.87
C SER A 148 -20.35 -18.13 -3.40
N LEU A 149 -19.39 -17.69 -2.57
CA LEU A 149 -17.98 -17.68 -2.95
C LEU A 149 -17.41 -19.08 -3.05
N LEU A 150 -17.74 -19.97 -2.11
CA LEU A 150 -17.31 -21.38 -2.16
C LEU A 150 -17.84 -22.08 -3.41
N ASP A 151 -19.10 -21.86 -3.76
CA ASP A 151 -19.73 -22.44 -4.96
C ASP A 151 -19.04 -21.92 -6.24
N GLU A 152 -18.69 -20.64 -6.29
CA GLU A 152 -17.98 -20.09 -7.46
C GLU A 152 -16.54 -20.60 -7.55
N ILE A 153 -15.85 -20.76 -6.42
CA ILE A 153 -14.53 -21.41 -6.38
C ILE A 153 -14.63 -22.82 -6.95
N GLN A 154 -15.61 -23.62 -6.49
CA GLN A 154 -15.79 -25.00 -6.97
C GLN A 154 -16.03 -25.04 -8.48
N LYS A 155 -16.91 -24.18 -9.02
CA LYS A 155 -17.17 -24.08 -10.46
C LYS A 155 -15.91 -23.79 -11.29
N ARG A 156 -14.96 -22.98 -10.74
CA ARG A 156 -13.70 -22.70 -11.44
C ARG A 156 -12.77 -23.90 -11.39
N LEU A 157 -12.66 -24.56 -10.24
CA LEU A 157 -11.85 -25.76 -10.07
C LEU A 157 -12.34 -26.92 -10.97
N ASP A 158 -13.66 -27.11 -11.10
CA ASP A 158 -14.25 -28.13 -11.99
C ASP A 158 -13.87 -27.88 -13.47
N LYS A 159 -13.67 -26.61 -13.84
CA LYS A 159 -13.17 -26.22 -15.17
C LYS A 159 -11.64 -26.28 -15.31
N LYS A 160 -10.95 -26.76 -14.27
CA LYS A 160 -9.48 -26.79 -14.18
C LYS A 160 -8.84 -25.36 -14.27
N GLU A 161 -9.60 -24.34 -13.90
CA GLU A 161 -9.12 -22.97 -13.77
C GLU A 161 -8.45 -22.77 -12.41
N GLN A 162 -7.55 -21.79 -12.32
CA GLN A 162 -6.90 -21.42 -11.06
C GLN A 162 -7.72 -20.39 -10.30
N VAL A 163 -7.71 -20.48 -8.98
CA VAL A 163 -8.40 -19.54 -8.09
C VAL A 163 -7.38 -18.91 -7.14
N LEU A 164 -7.35 -17.58 -7.08
CA LEU A 164 -6.59 -16.83 -6.09
C LEU A 164 -7.55 -16.31 -5.02
N VAL A 165 -7.37 -16.76 -3.77
CA VAL A 165 -8.13 -16.26 -2.63
C VAL A 165 -7.23 -15.34 -1.81
N PHE A 166 -7.58 -14.06 -1.75
CA PHE A 166 -6.86 -13.08 -0.95
C PHE A 166 -7.62 -12.78 0.35
N LEU A 167 -7.06 -13.24 1.46
CA LEU A 167 -7.60 -13.00 2.81
C LEU A 167 -6.73 -11.94 3.50
N ASN A 168 -7.14 -10.69 3.44
CA ASN A 168 -6.44 -9.59 4.10
C ASN A 168 -6.81 -9.51 5.58
N ARG A 169 -6.42 -10.54 6.35
CA ARG A 169 -6.63 -10.58 7.81
C ARG A 169 -5.41 -11.13 8.54
N ARG A 170 -5.13 -10.57 9.71
CA ARG A 170 -4.16 -11.11 10.66
C ARG A 170 -4.89 -11.92 11.74
N GLY A 171 -4.25 -13.00 12.24
CA GLY A 171 -4.81 -13.86 13.26
C GLY A 171 -6.05 -14.66 12.79
N TYR A 172 -6.77 -15.25 13.77
CA TYR A 172 -7.98 -16.04 13.50
C TYR A 172 -9.15 -15.15 13.05
N ALA A 173 -9.36 -14.03 13.75
CA ALA A 173 -10.33 -13.02 13.36
C ALA A 173 -9.79 -11.62 13.67
N PRO A 174 -9.87 -10.66 12.73
CA PRO A 174 -9.33 -9.31 12.91
C PRO A 174 -10.11 -8.48 13.94
N VAL A 175 -11.33 -8.86 14.25
CA VAL A 175 -12.21 -8.20 15.20
C VAL A 175 -13.10 -9.23 15.89
N LEU A 176 -13.35 -9.06 17.19
CA LEU A 176 -14.41 -9.76 17.91
C LEU A 176 -15.66 -8.89 17.91
N ILE A 177 -16.75 -9.41 17.36
CA ILE A 177 -18.03 -8.71 17.25
C ILE A 177 -19.12 -9.57 17.89
N CYS A 178 -20.00 -8.96 18.68
CA CYS A 178 -21.19 -9.61 19.19
C CYS A 178 -22.24 -9.70 18.08
N GLU A 179 -22.78 -10.90 17.83
CA GLU A 179 -23.82 -11.09 16.80
C GLU A 179 -25.16 -10.48 17.18
N SER A 180 -25.44 -10.37 18.48
CA SER A 180 -26.72 -9.83 18.97
C SER A 180 -26.79 -8.30 18.97
N CYS A 181 -25.72 -7.60 19.45
CA CYS A 181 -25.75 -6.15 19.63
C CYS A 181 -24.70 -5.39 18.81
N ALA A 182 -23.92 -6.09 18.00
CA ALA A 182 -22.83 -5.53 17.19
C ALA A 182 -21.70 -4.85 18.00
N TRP A 183 -21.62 -5.11 19.33
CA TRP A 183 -20.50 -4.66 20.14
C TRP A 183 -19.18 -5.17 19.56
N GLN A 184 -18.15 -4.32 19.56
CA GLN A 184 -16.82 -4.63 19.05
C GLN A 184 -15.77 -4.51 20.15
N ALA A 185 -14.88 -5.48 20.24
CA ALA A 185 -13.78 -5.45 21.19
C ALA A 185 -12.71 -4.43 20.75
N LYS A 186 -12.77 -3.22 21.30
CA LYS A 186 -11.78 -2.17 21.08
C LYS A 186 -10.68 -2.22 22.13
N CYS A 187 -9.48 -1.84 21.75
CA CYS A 187 -8.36 -1.72 22.67
C CYS A 187 -8.58 -0.51 23.61
N PRO A 188 -8.44 -0.65 24.94
CA PRO A 188 -8.60 0.45 25.88
C PRO A 188 -7.44 1.47 25.85
N HIS A 189 -6.30 1.11 25.23
CA HIS A 189 -5.10 1.95 25.18
C HIS A 189 -4.90 2.66 23.84
N CYS A 190 -5.66 2.26 22.81
CA CYS A 190 -5.65 2.90 21.49
C CYS A 190 -6.96 2.61 20.76
N ASP A 191 -7.21 3.29 19.61
CA ASP A 191 -8.48 3.16 18.87
C ASP A 191 -8.56 1.91 17.98
N ALA A 192 -7.55 1.02 18.03
CA ALA A 192 -7.53 -0.19 17.22
C ALA A 192 -8.48 -1.26 17.77
N ASN A 193 -9.02 -2.09 16.90
CA ASN A 193 -9.74 -3.28 17.30
C ASN A 193 -8.78 -4.38 17.76
N PHE A 194 -9.22 -5.17 18.74
CA PHE A 194 -8.53 -6.37 19.13
C PHE A 194 -8.64 -7.47 18.06
N THR A 195 -7.53 -8.10 17.74
CA THR A 195 -7.47 -9.32 16.92
C THR A 195 -7.61 -10.55 17.80
N VAL A 196 -8.43 -11.51 17.40
CA VAL A 196 -8.62 -12.77 18.11
C VAL A 196 -7.49 -13.75 17.73
N HIS A 197 -6.82 -14.30 18.72
CA HIS A 197 -5.85 -15.38 18.58
C HIS A 197 -6.35 -16.65 19.27
N ARG A 198 -6.07 -17.81 18.70
CA ARG A 198 -6.40 -19.12 19.28
C ARG A 198 -5.24 -19.87 19.87
N GLN A 199 -4.02 -19.50 19.49
CA GLN A 199 -2.80 -20.15 19.97
C GLN A 199 -1.89 -19.13 20.66
N PRO A 200 -1.19 -19.51 21.75
CA PRO A 200 -1.23 -20.81 22.45
C PRO A 200 -2.53 -21.02 23.24
N TYR A 201 -3.36 -19.98 23.45
CA TYR A 201 -4.68 -19.98 24.08
C TYR A 201 -5.55 -18.91 23.44
N GLN A 202 -6.86 -18.95 23.68
CA GLN A 202 -7.75 -17.89 23.18
C GLN A 202 -7.54 -16.58 23.91
N HIS A 203 -7.13 -15.55 23.17
CA HIS A 203 -6.90 -14.21 23.70
C HIS A 203 -7.14 -13.12 22.64
N LEU A 204 -7.31 -11.90 23.12
CA LEU A 204 -7.41 -10.69 22.31
C LEU A 204 -6.05 -9.99 22.31
N HIS A 205 -5.53 -9.67 21.13
CA HIS A 205 -4.25 -9.00 20.98
C HIS A 205 -4.40 -7.74 20.13
N CYS A 206 -3.98 -6.61 20.65
CA CYS A 206 -3.86 -5.38 19.90
C CYS A 206 -2.53 -5.31 19.17
N HIS A 207 -2.54 -5.45 17.85
CA HIS A 207 -1.32 -5.36 17.04
C HIS A 207 -0.78 -3.93 16.87
N HIS A 208 -1.50 -2.92 17.39
CA HIS A 208 -1.03 -1.54 17.34
C HIS A 208 -0.18 -1.17 18.57
N CYS A 209 -0.65 -1.49 19.78
CA CYS A 209 0.05 -1.15 21.03
C CYS A 209 0.59 -2.35 21.80
N GLY A 210 0.38 -3.60 21.32
CA GLY A 210 0.86 -4.82 21.96
C GLY A 210 0.02 -5.31 23.14
N THR A 211 -1.06 -4.61 23.54
CA THR A 211 -1.90 -4.99 24.67
C THR A 211 -2.57 -6.34 24.43
N ILE A 212 -2.54 -7.22 25.44
CA ILE A 212 -3.22 -8.52 25.43
C ILE A 212 -4.32 -8.54 26.48
N HIS A 213 -5.49 -9.03 26.08
CA HIS A 213 -6.64 -9.23 26.98
C HIS A 213 -7.16 -10.66 26.88
N ARG A 214 -7.76 -11.15 27.96
CA ARG A 214 -8.50 -12.41 27.96
C ARG A 214 -9.75 -12.27 27.09
N MET A 215 -10.10 -13.33 26.37
CA MET A 215 -11.37 -13.44 25.66
C MET A 215 -12.53 -13.36 26.67
N PRO A 216 -13.52 -12.50 26.50
CA PRO A 216 -14.70 -12.47 27.36
C PRO A 216 -15.58 -13.70 27.08
N ASP A 217 -16.15 -14.27 28.14
CA ASP A 217 -17.03 -15.45 28.02
C ASP A 217 -18.42 -15.05 27.50
N HIS A 218 -18.85 -13.83 27.78
CA HIS A 218 -20.10 -13.22 27.31
C HIS A 218 -19.85 -11.78 26.81
N CYS A 219 -20.76 -11.29 26.00
CA CYS A 219 -20.70 -9.92 25.53
C CYS A 219 -20.75 -8.91 26.70
N PRO A 220 -19.76 -8.02 26.87
CA PRO A 220 -19.79 -7.06 27.96
C PRO A 220 -20.98 -6.07 27.92
N GLN A 221 -21.57 -5.89 26.72
CA GLN A 221 -22.65 -4.93 26.52
C GLN A 221 -24.05 -5.55 26.70
N CYS A 222 -24.33 -6.73 26.16
CA CYS A 222 -25.67 -7.33 26.17
C CYS A 222 -25.75 -8.68 26.88
N GLN A 223 -24.64 -9.17 27.43
CA GLN A 223 -24.53 -10.45 28.18
C GLN A 223 -24.89 -11.71 27.38
N HIS A 224 -25.04 -11.61 26.06
CA HIS A 224 -25.27 -12.74 25.18
C HIS A 224 -24.02 -13.64 25.07
#